data_faaabb4292f825fc34d58b32dac16b72
#
_entry.id   faaabb4292f825fc34d58b32dac16b72
#
_cell.length_a   1.000
_cell.length_b   1.000
_cell.length_c   1.000
_cell.angle_alpha   90.00
_cell.angle_beta   90.00
_cell.angle_gamma   90.00
#
_symmetry.space_group_name_H-M   'P 1'
#
loop_
_entity.id
_entity.type
_entity.pdbx_description
1 polymer ?
#
loop_
_entity_poly.entity_id
_entity_poly.type
_entity_poly.pdbx_seq_one_letter_code
_entity_poly.pdbx_strand_id
1 'polypeptide(L)'
;MIQSAVARNYDTIAIPMMGTGATDMLVSGMPGVLGWWSPDPRGIIPLDGLRVTRSLRQSSKKFEVRIDTCFEQVMRGCGDPARADGWITSDFIEAYLHMHDLGWAHSIEVFDRAGSLAGGLYGVRIGGFFAGESMFHRQRDASKVALVALVDVMRDSGMQLLDTQWCTEHLASLGAVEIHRSEYLRRLKGALDGAARP
;
A
#
# COMPACT_ATOMS: atom_id res chain seq x y z
N MET A 1 17.56 10.53 11.26
CA MET A 1 17.29 9.56 12.35
C MET A 1 16.60 8.30 11.84
N ILE A 2 15.65 8.38 10.96
CA ILE A 2 14.89 7.21 10.45
C ILE A 2 15.73 6.34 9.51
N GLN A 3 16.59 6.93 8.68
CA GLN A 3 17.54 6.19 7.83
C GLN A 3 18.44 5.23 8.60
N SER A 4 18.77 5.56 9.87
CA SER A 4 19.61 4.71 10.70
C SER A 4 18.83 3.57 11.38
N ALA A 5 17.52 3.64 11.45
CA ALA A 5 16.70 2.64 12.08
C ALA A 5 16.48 1.43 11.16
N VAL A 6 16.16 1.69 9.89
CA VAL A 6 16.04 0.64 8.88
C VAL A 6 17.39 -0.06 8.62
N ALA A 7 18.50 0.65 8.80
CA ALA A 7 19.83 0.13 8.51
C ALA A 7 20.52 -0.62 9.66
N ARG A 8 20.06 -0.57 10.90
CA ARG A 8 20.85 -1.06 12.04
C ARG A 8 20.14 -1.89 13.10
N ASN A 9 18.89 -1.66 13.34
CA ASN A 9 18.06 -2.42 14.27
C ASN A 9 16.62 -2.04 14.01
N TYR A 10 15.78 -2.98 13.77
CA TYR A 10 14.35 -2.81 13.51
C TYR A 10 13.56 -2.30 14.73
N ASP A 11 14.22 -1.83 15.78
CA ASP A 11 13.61 -1.25 16.97
C ASP A 11 12.99 0.14 16.76
N THR A 12 13.27 0.78 15.62
CA THR A 12 12.67 2.05 15.24
C THR A 12 12.18 1.95 13.81
N ILE A 13 10.91 1.68 13.63
CA ILE A 13 10.28 1.58 12.34
C ILE A 13 10.21 2.96 11.71
N ALA A 14 10.65 3.05 10.47
CA ALA A 14 10.39 4.19 9.62
C ALA A 14 8.92 4.21 9.21
N ILE A 15 8.05 4.49 10.14
CA ILE A 15 6.68 4.88 9.83
C ILE A 15 6.80 6.16 8.99
N PRO A 16 6.03 6.33 7.91
CA PRO A 16 5.98 7.60 7.19
C PRO A 16 5.79 8.72 8.22
N MET A 17 6.84 9.52 8.44
CA MET A 17 6.94 10.36 9.64
C MET A 17 5.95 11.49 9.60
N MET A 18 5.06 11.42 10.53
CA MET A 18 4.27 12.53 11.01
C MET A 18 5.17 13.56 11.68
N GLY A 19 5.39 14.68 11.06
CA GLY A 19 6.12 15.78 11.71
C GLY A 19 6.85 16.72 10.75
N THR A 20 7.27 16.24 9.60
CA THR A 20 7.88 17.09 8.57
C THR A 20 6.96 17.37 7.38
N GLY A 21 5.73 16.85 7.42
CA GLY A 21 4.77 17.03 6.35
C GLY A 21 5.05 16.21 5.09
N ALA A 22 5.91 15.22 5.17
CA ALA A 22 6.24 14.36 4.07
C ALA A 22 6.03 12.90 4.50
N THR A 23 5.09 12.22 3.87
CA THR A 23 5.10 10.77 3.80
C THR A 23 6.11 10.42 2.73
N ASP A 24 7.34 10.26 3.13
CA ASP A 24 8.41 9.95 2.21
C ASP A 24 8.40 8.45 1.94
N MET A 25 8.40 8.09 0.69
CA MET A 25 8.52 6.70 0.28
C MET A 25 10.00 6.31 0.31
N LEU A 26 10.30 5.20 0.97
CA LEU A 26 11.62 4.60 0.93
C LEU A 26 11.77 3.91 -0.42
N VAL A 27 12.60 4.46 -1.30
CA VAL A 27 12.95 3.81 -2.57
C VAL A 27 14.44 3.54 -2.58
N SER A 28 14.80 2.29 -2.73
CA SER A 28 16.17 1.90 -3.09
C SER A 28 16.39 2.21 -4.58
N GLY A 29 16.83 3.42 -4.89
CA GLY A 29 17.07 3.87 -6.27
C GLY A 29 18.49 3.65 -6.77
N MET A 30 19.44 3.33 -5.88
CA MET A 30 20.83 3.02 -6.22
C MET A 30 21.36 1.95 -5.28
N PRO A 31 22.19 1.01 -5.74
CA PRO A 31 22.80 0.01 -4.87
C PRO A 31 23.54 0.68 -3.70
N GLY A 32 23.11 0.39 -2.47
CA GLY A 32 23.75 0.87 -1.24
C GLY A 32 23.29 2.23 -0.72
N VAL A 33 22.32 2.90 -1.35
CA VAL A 33 21.82 4.21 -0.88
C VAL A 33 20.31 4.11 -0.66
N LEU A 34 19.86 4.28 0.59
CA LEU A 34 18.46 4.51 0.94
C LEU A 34 18.11 5.96 0.68
N GLY A 35 17.17 6.21 -0.19
CA GLY A 35 16.63 7.54 -0.48
C GLY A 35 15.19 7.67 0.00
N TRP A 36 14.84 8.86 0.48
CA TRP A 36 13.46 9.23 0.81
C TRP A 36 12.92 10.13 -0.28
N TRP A 37 11.77 9.77 -0.83
CA TRP A 37 11.15 10.49 -1.94
C TRP A 37 9.76 10.96 -1.54
N SER A 38 9.50 12.24 -1.73
CA SER A 38 8.19 12.85 -1.51
C SER A 38 7.70 13.44 -2.84
N PRO A 39 6.93 12.68 -3.63
CA PRO A 39 6.42 13.16 -4.91
C PRO A 39 5.54 14.41 -4.77
N ASP A 40 5.66 15.32 -5.75
CA ASP A 40 4.75 16.44 -5.92
C ASP A 40 4.57 16.66 -7.44
N PRO A 41 3.39 16.41 -8.00
CA PRO A 41 2.14 16.03 -7.34
C PRO A 41 2.15 14.62 -6.72
N ARG A 42 1.23 14.40 -5.75
CA ARG A 42 1.05 13.13 -5.05
C ARG A 42 -0.14 12.37 -5.60
N GLY A 43 0.05 11.08 -5.90
CA GLY A 43 -1.01 10.17 -6.32
C GLY A 43 -1.85 9.69 -5.13
N ILE A 44 -3.16 9.78 -5.27
CA ILE A 44 -4.13 9.23 -4.32
C ILE A 44 -5.27 8.53 -5.07
N ILE A 45 -5.99 7.64 -4.40
CA ILE A 45 -7.30 7.18 -4.87
C ILE A 45 -8.37 7.76 -3.96
N PRO A 46 -9.22 8.69 -4.46
CA PRO A 46 -10.42 9.09 -3.73
C PRO A 46 -11.29 7.86 -3.48
N LEU A 47 -11.68 7.63 -2.21
CA LEU A 47 -12.40 6.39 -1.87
C LEU A 47 -13.74 6.28 -2.61
N ASP A 48 -14.40 7.40 -2.90
CA ASP A 48 -15.62 7.50 -3.70
C ASP A 48 -15.35 7.54 -5.23
N GLY A 49 -14.10 7.71 -5.64
CA GLY A 49 -13.66 7.82 -7.02
C GLY A 49 -13.17 6.51 -7.66
N LEU A 50 -13.11 5.40 -6.89
CA LEU A 50 -12.64 4.13 -7.44
C LEU A 50 -13.54 3.62 -8.58
N ARG A 51 -12.95 3.39 -9.75
CA ARG A 51 -13.65 2.91 -10.94
C ARG A 51 -13.71 1.40 -11.00
N VAL A 52 -14.85 0.84 -10.64
CA VAL A 52 -15.09 -0.61 -10.72
C VAL A 52 -15.95 -0.93 -11.95
N THR A 53 -15.32 -1.42 -13.00
CA THR A 53 -16.01 -1.78 -14.25
C THR A 53 -16.90 -3.02 -14.06
N ARG A 54 -17.87 -3.22 -14.98
CA ARG A 54 -18.69 -4.45 -14.98
C ARG A 54 -17.83 -5.71 -15.09
N SER A 55 -16.79 -5.67 -15.91
CA SER A 55 -15.84 -6.77 -16.06
C SER A 55 -15.12 -7.09 -14.75
N LEU A 56 -14.63 -6.06 -14.03
CA LEU A 56 -13.95 -6.26 -12.75
C LEU A 56 -14.90 -6.84 -11.70
N ARG A 57 -16.17 -6.39 -11.63
CA ARG A 57 -17.19 -6.98 -10.75
C ARG A 57 -17.46 -8.44 -11.06
N GLN A 58 -17.40 -8.85 -12.34
CA GLN A 58 -17.53 -10.27 -12.71
C GLN A 58 -16.27 -11.06 -12.33
N SER A 59 -15.09 -10.47 -12.50
CA SER A 59 -13.83 -11.09 -12.07
C SER A 59 -13.79 -11.31 -10.56
N SER A 60 -14.25 -10.34 -9.76
CA SER A 60 -14.26 -10.44 -8.29
C SER A 60 -15.00 -11.68 -7.77
N LYS A 61 -16.07 -12.11 -8.46
CA LYS A 61 -16.84 -13.29 -8.07
C LYS A 61 -16.07 -14.62 -8.18
N LYS A 62 -14.91 -14.63 -8.82
CA LYS A 62 -14.07 -15.82 -9.01
C LYS A 62 -13.06 -16.00 -7.89
N PHE A 63 -12.92 -15.02 -7.01
CA PHE A 63 -11.91 -14.94 -5.99
C PHE A 63 -12.51 -14.86 -4.60
N GLU A 64 -11.76 -15.32 -3.64
CA GLU A 64 -11.96 -15.09 -2.21
C GLU A 64 -10.96 -14.05 -1.74
N VAL A 65 -11.42 -13.08 -0.94
CA VAL A 65 -10.56 -12.05 -0.36
C VAL A 65 -10.34 -12.37 1.11
N ARG A 66 -9.11 -12.23 1.57
CA ARG A 66 -8.72 -12.33 2.97
C ARG A 66 -7.87 -11.12 3.35
N ILE A 67 -7.73 -10.87 4.65
CA ILE A 67 -6.96 -9.77 5.20
C ILE A 67 -5.98 -10.34 6.23
N ASP A 68 -4.71 -9.99 6.09
CA ASP A 68 -3.64 -10.35 7.04
C ASP A 68 -3.49 -11.85 7.31
N THR A 69 -3.88 -12.70 6.37
CA THR A 69 -3.79 -14.16 6.52
C THR A 69 -2.48 -14.75 6.02
N CYS A 70 -1.79 -14.05 5.11
CA CYS A 70 -0.51 -14.50 4.57
C CYS A 70 0.37 -13.32 4.10
N PHE A 71 0.57 -12.33 4.97
CA PHE A 71 1.31 -11.10 4.70
C PHE A 71 2.68 -11.35 4.06
N GLU A 72 3.48 -12.28 4.59
CA GLU A 72 4.78 -12.63 4.02
C GLU A 72 4.69 -13.10 2.57
N GLN A 73 3.66 -13.90 2.22
CA GLN A 73 3.49 -14.37 0.85
C GLN A 73 3.13 -13.21 -0.10
N VAL A 74 2.38 -12.22 0.38
CA VAL A 74 2.09 -11.00 -0.37
C VAL A 74 3.36 -10.19 -0.59
N MET A 75 4.17 -9.98 0.45
CA MET A 75 5.46 -9.30 0.35
C MET A 75 6.37 -9.97 -0.67
N ARG A 76 6.52 -11.32 -0.60
CA ARG A 76 7.31 -12.10 -1.56
C ARG A 76 6.74 -12.04 -2.98
N GLY A 77 5.41 -12.00 -3.13
CA GLY A 77 4.76 -11.81 -4.43
C GLY A 77 5.00 -10.43 -5.03
N CYS A 78 5.05 -9.39 -4.19
CA CYS A 78 5.40 -8.03 -4.61
C CYS A 78 6.91 -7.89 -4.91
N GLY A 79 7.76 -8.59 -4.18
CA GLY A 79 9.23 -8.60 -4.35
C GLY A 79 9.74 -9.67 -5.31
N ASP A 80 8.90 -10.26 -6.17
CA ASP A 80 9.32 -11.27 -7.15
C ASP A 80 10.43 -10.71 -8.06
N PRO A 81 11.62 -11.32 -8.10
CA PRO A 81 12.74 -10.87 -8.93
C PRO A 81 12.45 -10.82 -10.44
N ALA A 82 11.43 -11.55 -10.90
CA ALA A 82 11.00 -11.50 -12.29
C ALA A 82 10.27 -10.20 -12.67
N ARG A 83 9.93 -9.35 -11.70
CA ARG A 83 9.31 -8.05 -11.94
C ARG A 83 10.36 -7.01 -12.34
N ALA A 84 10.07 -6.22 -13.36
CA ALA A 84 11.01 -5.25 -13.95
C ALA A 84 11.50 -4.18 -12.96
N ASP A 85 10.71 -3.85 -11.92
CA ASP A 85 10.98 -2.77 -10.98
C ASP A 85 11.22 -3.30 -9.55
N GLY A 86 11.97 -4.39 -9.42
CA GLY A 86 12.21 -5.09 -8.17
C GLY A 86 13.02 -4.28 -7.14
N TRP A 87 12.36 -3.37 -6.43
CA TRP A 87 12.96 -2.57 -5.34
C TRP A 87 12.81 -3.22 -3.96
N ILE A 88 11.95 -4.24 -3.83
CA ILE A 88 11.69 -4.93 -2.57
C ILE A 88 12.77 -5.98 -2.34
N THR A 89 13.73 -5.66 -1.46
CA THR A 89 14.81 -6.54 -1.06
C THR A 89 14.41 -7.42 0.13
N SER A 90 15.27 -8.38 0.52
CA SER A 90 15.09 -9.17 1.75
C SER A 90 14.94 -8.30 2.97
N ASP A 91 15.76 -7.24 3.10
CA ASP A 91 15.74 -6.34 4.25
C ASP A 91 14.40 -5.57 4.34
N PHE A 92 13.83 -5.21 3.17
CA PHE A 92 12.49 -4.63 3.13
C PHE A 92 11.42 -5.62 3.60
N ILE A 93 11.51 -6.88 3.17
CA ILE A 93 10.57 -7.91 3.60
C ILE A 93 10.63 -8.07 5.12
N GLU A 94 11.83 -8.20 5.70
CA GLU A 94 11.99 -8.32 7.14
C GLU A 94 11.44 -7.11 7.90
N ALA A 95 11.75 -5.89 7.44
CA ALA A 95 11.26 -4.67 8.06
C ALA A 95 9.72 -4.58 8.04
N TYR A 96 9.09 -4.94 6.91
CA TYR A 96 7.63 -4.90 6.81
C TYR A 96 6.94 -6.05 7.54
N LEU A 97 7.56 -7.23 7.67
CA LEU A 97 7.09 -8.30 8.54
C LEU A 97 7.05 -7.83 9.99
N HIS A 98 8.10 -7.16 10.45
CA HIS A 98 8.11 -6.58 11.80
C HIS A 98 7.04 -5.48 11.97
N MET A 99 6.82 -4.63 10.96
CA MET A 99 5.72 -3.66 10.98
C MET A 99 4.35 -4.34 11.05
N HIS A 100 4.19 -5.47 10.37
CA HIS A 100 2.98 -6.26 10.41
C HIS A 100 2.74 -6.86 11.81
N ASP A 101 3.76 -7.43 12.44
CA ASP A 101 3.70 -7.95 13.81
C ASP A 101 3.31 -6.88 14.84
N LEU A 102 3.69 -5.62 14.57
CA LEU A 102 3.32 -4.46 15.38
C LEU A 102 1.95 -3.86 15.02
N GLY A 103 1.25 -4.40 14.02
CA GLY A 103 -0.07 -3.95 13.61
C GLY A 103 -0.08 -2.68 12.76
N TRP A 104 1.05 -2.29 12.14
CA TRP A 104 1.14 -1.13 11.27
C TRP A 104 1.05 -1.45 9.78
N ALA A 105 1.55 -2.61 9.36
CA ALA A 105 1.48 -3.04 7.98
C ALA A 105 0.40 -4.12 7.82
N HIS A 106 -0.37 -4.00 6.74
CA HIS A 106 -1.50 -4.87 6.45
C HIS A 106 -1.49 -5.31 5.00
N SER A 107 -2.07 -6.48 4.74
CA SER A 107 -2.25 -7.01 3.40
C SER A 107 -3.70 -7.35 3.08
N ILE A 108 -4.02 -7.29 1.80
CA ILE A 108 -5.25 -7.82 1.22
C ILE A 108 -4.84 -8.93 0.27
N GLU A 109 -5.27 -10.14 0.55
CA GLU A 109 -4.98 -11.33 -0.24
C GLU A 109 -6.17 -11.70 -1.12
N VAL A 110 -5.87 -12.17 -2.30
CA VAL A 110 -6.87 -12.66 -3.26
C VAL A 110 -6.54 -14.09 -3.63
N PHE A 111 -7.42 -15.01 -3.26
CA PHE A 111 -7.28 -16.44 -3.54
C PHE A 111 -8.22 -16.86 -4.65
N ASP A 112 -7.78 -17.79 -5.47
CA ASP A 112 -8.65 -18.46 -6.43
C ASP A 112 -9.50 -19.55 -5.76
N ARG A 113 -10.39 -20.16 -6.53
CA ARG A 113 -11.28 -21.22 -6.03
C ARG A 113 -10.57 -22.51 -5.60
N ALA A 114 -9.31 -22.69 -6.03
CA ALA A 114 -8.49 -23.80 -5.60
C ALA A 114 -7.71 -23.49 -4.31
N GLY A 115 -7.88 -22.28 -3.74
CA GLY A 115 -7.18 -21.82 -2.54
C GLY A 115 -5.74 -21.37 -2.82
N SER A 116 -5.38 -21.11 -4.07
CA SER A 116 -4.06 -20.58 -4.43
C SER A 116 -4.06 -19.06 -4.39
N LEU A 117 -2.99 -18.45 -3.86
CA LEU A 117 -2.82 -17.00 -3.82
C LEU A 117 -2.66 -16.45 -5.25
N ALA A 118 -3.71 -15.81 -5.76
CA ALA A 118 -3.82 -15.28 -7.12
C ALA A 118 -3.27 -13.86 -7.25
N GLY A 119 -3.18 -13.11 -6.16
CA GLY A 119 -2.66 -11.75 -6.10
C GLY A 119 -2.91 -11.13 -4.73
N GLY A 120 -2.50 -9.88 -4.60
CA GLY A 120 -2.68 -9.14 -3.35
C GLY A 120 -2.01 -7.77 -3.40
N LEU A 121 -2.16 -7.04 -2.32
CA LEU A 121 -1.48 -5.78 -2.06
C LEU A 121 -1.09 -5.71 -0.58
N TYR A 122 -0.14 -4.85 -0.27
CA TYR A 122 0.17 -4.49 1.11
C TYR A 122 0.41 -2.99 1.23
N GLY A 123 0.34 -2.52 2.46
CA GLY A 123 0.59 -1.13 2.78
C GLY A 123 0.64 -0.86 4.27
N VAL A 124 0.83 0.41 4.62
CA VAL A 124 0.92 0.89 6.00
C VAL A 124 -0.35 1.63 6.37
N ARG A 125 -0.94 1.29 7.51
CA ARG A 125 -2.10 1.97 8.08
C ARG A 125 -1.70 2.82 9.27
N ILE A 126 -2.14 4.08 9.27
CA ILE A 126 -2.01 4.97 10.43
C ILE A 126 -3.34 5.70 10.59
N GLY A 127 -4.13 5.27 11.56
CA GLY A 127 -5.44 5.86 11.75
C GLY A 127 -6.35 5.72 10.55
N GLY A 128 -6.85 6.83 10.03
CA GLY A 128 -7.68 6.88 8.82
C GLY A 128 -6.90 6.96 7.50
N PHE A 129 -5.60 6.81 7.55
CA PHE A 129 -4.69 6.83 6.41
C PHE A 129 -4.22 5.42 6.05
N PHE A 130 -4.11 5.13 4.75
CA PHE A 130 -3.46 3.93 4.23
C PHE A 130 -2.50 4.31 3.10
N ALA A 131 -1.23 3.96 3.24
CA ALA A 131 -0.23 4.05 2.19
C ALA A 131 -0.15 2.70 1.47
N GLY A 132 -0.64 2.62 0.23
CA GLY A 132 -0.49 1.44 -0.61
C GLY A 132 0.93 1.36 -1.16
N GLU A 133 1.70 0.36 -0.73
CA GLU A 133 3.12 0.24 -1.06
C GLU A 133 3.34 -0.51 -2.37
N SER A 134 2.75 -1.68 -2.50
CA SER A 134 2.86 -2.48 -3.72
C SER A 134 1.70 -3.46 -3.87
N MET A 135 1.49 -3.92 -5.10
CA MET A 135 0.54 -4.97 -5.41
C MET A 135 1.07 -5.89 -6.51
N PHE A 136 0.62 -7.13 -6.50
CA PHE A 136 0.97 -8.12 -7.52
C PHE A 136 -0.24 -8.94 -7.95
N HIS A 137 -0.13 -9.60 -9.09
CA HIS A 137 -1.10 -10.58 -9.53
C HIS A 137 -0.42 -11.73 -10.27
N ARG A 138 -0.87 -12.94 -10.02
CA ARG A 138 -0.56 -14.16 -10.78
C ARG A 138 -1.72 -14.50 -11.73
N GLN A 139 -2.94 -14.07 -11.37
CA GLN A 139 -4.12 -14.21 -12.21
C GLN A 139 -4.69 -12.84 -12.55
N ARG A 140 -5.23 -12.72 -13.76
CA ARG A 140 -5.82 -11.48 -14.27
C ARG A 140 -6.81 -10.88 -13.28
N ASP A 141 -6.71 -9.57 -13.08
CA ASP A 141 -7.54 -8.72 -12.22
C ASP A 141 -7.36 -8.95 -10.70
N ALA A 142 -6.58 -9.94 -10.23
CA ALA A 142 -6.48 -10.23 -8.80
C ALA A 142 -5.97 -9.02 -7.98
N SER A 143 -4.96 -8.29 -8.44
CA SER A 143 -4.50 -7.07 -7.77
C SER A 143 -5.55 -5.95 -7.74
N LYS A 144 -6.38 -5.84 -8.79
CA LYS A 144 -7.49 -4.89 -8.82
C LYS A 144 -8.60 -5.29 -7.86
N VAL A 145 -8.86 -6.59 -7.71
CA VAL A 145 -9.81 -7.12 -6.73
C VAL A 145 -9.32 -6.82 -5.32
N ALA A 146 -8.03 -6.98 -5.04
CA ALA A 146 -7.44 -6.59 -3.77
C ALA A 146 -7.64 -5.09 -3.48
N LEU A 147 -7.42 -4.23 -4.48
CA LEU A 147 -7.63 -2.79 -4.34
C LEU A 147 -9.10 -2.41 -4.09
N VAL A 148 -10.04 -3.06 -4.77
CA VAL A 148 -11.48 -2.87 -4.50
C VAL A 148 -11.81 -3.23 -3.06
N ALA A 149 -11.34 -4.39 -2.61
CA ALA A 149 -11.56 -4.85 -1.24
C ALA A 149 -10.93 -3.91 -0.20
N LEU A 150 -9.71 -3.41 -0.45
CA LEU A 150 -9.09 -2.41 0.42
C LEU A 150 -9.98 -1.15 0.54
N VAL A 151 -10.46 -0.62 -0.58
CA VAL A 151 -11.30 0.59 -0.56
C VAL A 151 -12.62 0.33 0.18
N ASP A 152 -13.22 -0.84 0.04
CA ASP A 152 -14.43 -1.20 0.78
C ASP A 152 -14.14 -1.28 2.29
N VAL A 153 -13.05 -1.94 2.71
CA VAL A 153 -12.59 -1.97 4.12
C VAL A 153 -12.33 -0.56 4.66
N MET A 154 -11.69 0.29 3.87
CA MET A 154 -11.40 1.68 4.28
C MET A 154 -12.69 2.48 4.50
N ARG A 155 -13.67 2.34 3.61
CA ARG A 155 -14.97 3.00 3.74
C ARG A 155 -15.72 2.53 4.98
N ASP A 156 -15.81 1.20 5.17
CA ASP A 156 -16.52 0.59 6.28
C ASP A 156 -15.89 0.95 7.64
N SER A 157 -14.57 1.16 7.65
CA SER A 157 -13.81 1.58 8.84
C SER A 157 -13.73 3.10 9.03
N GLY A 158 -14.36 3.90 8.16
CA GLY A 158 -14.32 5.36 8.23
C GLY A 158 -12.94 5.97 7.92
N MET A 159 -12.06 5.23 7.25
CA MET A 159 -10.78 5.76 6.79
C MET A 159 -10.99 6.79 5.67
N GLN A 160 -10.01 7.68 5.47
CA GLN A 160 -10.23 8.89 4.68
C GLN A 160 -9.26 9.08 3.52
N LEU A 161 -8.06 8.52 3.59
CA LEU A 161 -7.00 8.79 2.61
C LEU A 161 -6.28 7.49 2.19
N LEU A 162 -6.41 7.14 0.90
CA LEU A 162 -5.62 6.10 0.24
C LEU A 162 -4.55 6.76 -0.61
N ASP A 163 -3.32 6.63 -0.19
CA ASP A 163 -2.12 7.13 -0.85
C ASP A 163 -1.52 6.07 -1.77
N THR A 164 -1.16 6.45 -2.98
CA THR A 164 -0.51 5.59 -3.97
C THR A 164 0.83 6.14 -4.43
N GLN A 165 1.33 7.18 -3.77
CA GLN A 165 2.55 7.93 -4.05
C GLN A 165 2.57 8.54 -5.46
N TRP A 166 2.47 7.73 -6.51
CA TRP A 166 2.38 8.15 -7.91
C TRP A 166 1.05 7.73 -8.53
N CYS A 167 0.63 8.49 -9.54
CA CYS A 167 -0.52 8.17 -10.37
C CYS A 167 -0.03 7.53 -11.68
N THR A 168 0.24 6.22 -11.65
CA THR A 168 0.56 5.48 -12.89
C THR A 168 -0.67 5.39 -13.80
N GLU A 169 -0.47 5.16 -15.10
CA GLU A 169 -1.59 4.94 -16.04
C GLU A 169 -2.55 3.85 -15.56
N HIS A 170 -1.99 2.78 -14.98
CA HIS A 170 -2.79 1.69 -14.41
C HIS A 170 -3.68 2.21 -13.26
N LEU A 171 -3.13 2.95 -12.32
CA LEU A 171 -3.88 3.51 -11.18
C LEU A 171 -4.86 4.59 -11.63
N ALA A 172 -4.49 5.43 -12.61
CA ALA A 172 -5.39 6.41 -13.21
C ALA A 172 -6.61 5.74 -13.87
N SER A 173 -6.43 4.58 -14.51
CA SER A 173 -7.54 3.80 -15.07
C SER A 173 -8.52 3.32 -14.00
N LEU A 174 -8.05 3.15 -12.76
CA LEU A 174 -8.83 2.75 -11.59
C LEU A 174 -9.39 3.94 -10.80
N GLY A 175 -9.11 5.18 -11.21
CA GLY A 175 -9.64 6.39 -10.59
C GLY A 175 -8.65 7.15 -9.72
N ALA A 176 -7.37 6.77 -9.71
CA ALA A 176 -6.35 7.58 -9.06
C ALA A 176 -6.25 8.97 -9.70
N VAL A 177 -5.93 9.94 -8.89
CA VAL A 177 -5.73 11.33 -9.27
C VAL A 177 -4.46 11.88 -8.61
N GLU A 178 -3.89 12.90 -9.22
CA GLU A 178 -2.79 13.65 -8.64
C GLU A 178 -3.31 14.90 -7.93
N ILE A 179 -2.77 15.18 -6.78
CA ILE A 179 -3.05 16.39 -6.00
C ILE A 179 -1.75 17.08 -5.60
N HIS A 180 -1.79 18.41 -5.45
CA HIS A 180 -0.64 19.15 -4.97
C HIS A 180 -0.32 18.82 -3.52
N ARG A 181 0.96 18.92 -3.15
CA ARG A 181 1.47 18.63 -1.80
C ARG A 181 0.67 19.31 -0.70
N SER A 182 0.32 20.57 -0.86
CA SER A 182 -0.44 21.32 0.14
C SER A 182 -1.80 20.69 0.46
N GLU A 183 -2.52 20.23 -0.57
CA GLU A 183 -3.80 19.54 -0.42
C GLU A 183 -3.59 18.14 0.17
N TYR A 184 -2.57 17.43 -0.28
CA TYR A 184 -2.21 16.13 0.30
C TYR A 184 -1.95 16.22 1.80
N LEU A 185 -1.13 17.17 2.25
CA LEU A 185 -0.79 17.37 3.66
C LEU A 185 -2.02 17.73 4.50
N ARG A 186 -2.94 18.54 3.95
CA ARG A 186 -4.20 18.86 4.60
C ARG A 186 -5.06 17.61 4.81
N ARG A 187 -5.20 16.74 3.78
CA ARG A 187 -5.94 15.47 3.87
C ARG A 187 -5.27 14.50 4.82
N LEU A 188 -3.95 14.37 4.74
CA LEU A 188 -3.17 13.50 5.62
C LEU A 188 -3.40 13.88 7.08
N LYS A 189 -3.28 15.17 7.42
CA LYS A 189 -3.56 15.64 8.76
C LYS A 189 -4.96 15.26 9.24
N GLY A 190 -5.99 15.49 8.41
CA GLY A 190 -7.36 15.09 8.74
C GLY A 190 -7.52 13.59 8.98
N ALA A 191 -6.88 12.78 8.15
CA ALA A 191 -6.93 11.32 8.27
C ALA A 191 -6.23 10.79 9.54
N LEU A 192 -5.20 11.49 10.00
CA LEU A 192 -4.45 11.14 11.21
C LEU A 192 -5.16 11.61 12.49
N ASP A 193 -5.75 12.82 12.46
CA ASP A 193 -6.45 13.42 13.62
C ASP A 193 -7.81 12.74 13.89
N GLY A 194 -8.46 12.21 12.84
CA GLY A 194 -9.80 11.63 12.91
C GLY A 194 -9.87 10.18 13.37
N ALA A 195 -8.75 9.55 13.65
CA ALA A 195 -8.71 8.11 13.97
C ALA A 195 -8.52 7.86 15.44
N ALA A 196 -9.39 7.02 16.02
CA ALA A 196 -9.08 6.33 17.25
C ALA A 196 -7.77 5.55 17.05
N ARG A 197 -6.86 5.63 18.04
CA ARG A 197 -5.63 4.80 18.05
C ARG A 197 -6.03 3.32 17.99
N PRO A 198 -5.19 2.47 17.40
CA PRO A 198 -5.41 1.03 17.38
C PRO A 198 -5.62 0.45 18.76
#